data_e503649cca7b59f95fbf0e446abfa5b2
#
_entry.id   e503649cca7b59f95fbf0e446abfa5b2
#
_cell.length_a   1.000
_cell.length_b   1.000
_cell.length_c   1.000
_cell.angle_alpha   90.00
_cell.angle_beta   90.00
_cell.angle_gamma   90.00
#
_symmetry.space_group_name_H-M   'P 1'
#
loop_
_entity.id
_entity.type
_entity.pdbx_description
1 polymer ?
#
loop_
_entity_poly.entity_id
_entity_poly.type
_entity_poly.pdbx_seq_one_letter_code
_entity_poly.pdbx_strand_id
1 'polypeptide(L)'
;AIAIAFAMPAKAQLSDNGYANIDWQFNVPLSNNFADKASGWGMNFEGGYFITDNIGVGLFLAYSTNNEYFGQKTLNISETAAMATDQQHSLFQLPFGASFRYRFVPESQFIPYLSLKLGPEYSEMSSYYNVYKSHDYDWGFYISPEVGITMYPTQDKSVGFHVALYYSYATNKGNVLTYSLDGLNNFGFRLGLAF
;
A
#
# COMPACT_ATOMS: atom_id res chain seq x y z
N ALA A 1 -22.25 -7.79 13.80
CA ALA A 1 -22.98 -6.80 12.98
C ALA A 1 -22.10 -6.15 11.89
N ILE A 2 -21.40 -6.97 11.06
CA ILE A 2 -20.57 -6.47 9.93
C ILE A 2 -20.95 -7.21 8.63
N ALA A 3 -22.20 -7.58 8.47
CA ALA A 3 -22.66 -8.29 7.26
C ALA A 3 -23.51 -7.41 6.30
N ILE A 4 -23.47 -6.08 6.44
CA ILE A 4 -24.33 -5.19 5.64
C ILE A 4 -23.62 -4.54 4.44
N ALA A 5 -22.31 -4.68 4.30
CA ALA A 5 -21.56 -3.98 3.24
C ALA A 5 -21.53 -4.73 1.88
N PHE A 6 -22.00 -5.96 1.79
CA PHE A 6 -21.96 -6.76 0.55
C PHE A 6 -23.29 -6.87 -0.21
N ALA A 7 -24.32 -6.18 0.23
CA ALA A 7 -25.59 -6.11 -0.50
C ALA A 7 -25.71 -4.78 -1.28
N MET A 8 -24.67 -4.33 -1.92
CA MET A 8 -24.84 -3.39 -3.02
C MET A 8 -25.42 -4.17 -4.19
N PRO A 9 -26.58 -3.76 -4.74
CA PRO A 9 -27.08 -4.38 -5.94
C PRO A 9 -26.01 -4.24 -7.02
N ALA A 10 -25.66 -5.34 -7.66
CA ALA A 10 -24.68 -5.45 -8.75
C ALA A 10 -25.09 -4.68 -10.04
N LYS A 11 -25.58 -3.47 -9.89
CA LYS A 11 -25.91 -2.49 -10.92
C LYS A 11 -25.42 -1.09 -10.60
N ALA A 12 -24.31 -0.95 -9.87
CA ALA A 12 -23.46 0.20 -10.12
C ALA A 12 -22.68 -0.11 -11.41
N GLN A 13 -23.34 0.00 -12.55
CA GLN A 13 -22.63 0.21 -13.81
C GLN A 13 -21.84 1.50 -13.60
N LEU A 14 -20.56 1.35 -13.21
CA LEU A 14 -19.57 2.35 -13.55
C LEU A 14 -19.83 2.63 -15.03
N SER A 15 -19.94 3.90 -15.42
CA SER A 15 -20.12 4.26 -16.84
C SER A 15 -19.10 3.44 -17.66
N ASP A 16 -19.40 3.12 -18.91
CA ASP A 16 -18.58 2.26 -19.77
C ASP A 16 -17.07 2.53 -19.73
N ASN A 17 -16.66 3.67 -19.22
CA ASN A 17 -15.28 4.13 -19.08
C ASN A 17 -14.77 4.17 -17.63
N GLY A 18 -15.57 3.80 -16.63
CA GLY A 18 -15.12 3.73 -15.23
C GLY A 18 -14.36 2.44 -14.93
N TYR A 19 -13.49 2.47 -13.93
CA TYR A 19 -12.87 1.29 -13.36
C TYR A 19 -12.73 1.42 -11.85
N ALA A 20 -12.75 0.29 -11.15
CA ALA A 20 -12.42 0.22 -9.73
C ALA A 20 -11.68 -1.07 -9.44
N ASN A 21 -10.67 -1.00 -8.56
CA ASN A 21 -9.92 -2.16 -8.07
C ASN A 21 -9.94 -2.20 -6.56
N ILE A 22 -10.09 -3.39 -6.03
CA ILE A 22 -9.94 -3.69 -4.60
C ILE A 22 -8.93 -4.82 -4.49
N ASP A 23 -7.76 -4.51 -3.95
CA ASP A 23 -6.63 -5.43 -3.94
C ASP A 23 -6.14 -5.71 -2.53
N TRP A 24 -5.80 -6.95 -2.27
CA TRP A 24 -4.88 -7.31 -1.22
C TRP A 24 -3.47 -6.95 -1.66
N GLN A 25 -2.71 -6.33 -0.77
CA GLN A 25 -1.36 -5.86 -1.02
C GLN A 25 -0.35 -6.58 -0.15
N PHE A 26 0.66 -7.15 -0.78
CA PHE A 26 1.85 -7.68 -0.12
C PHE A 26 3.01 -6.75 -0.38
N ASN A 27 3.78 -6.41 0.67
CA ASN A 27 4.90 -5.50 0.54
C ASN A 27 6.18 -6.04 1.22
N VAL A 28 7.30 -5.72 0.59
CA VAL A 28 8.65 -6.01 1.07
C VAL A 28 9.38 -4.68 1.19
N PRO A 29 9.68 -4.21 2.40
CA PRO A 29 10.48 -3.03 2.61
C PRO A 29 11.90 -3.24 2.07
N LEU A 30 12.44 -2.22 1.43
CA LEU A 30 13.81 -2.19 0.94
C LEU A 30 14.60 -1.16 1.75
N SER A 31 15.77 -1.54 2.24
CA SER A 31 16.67 -0.63 2.98
C SER A 31 16.06 0.00 4.24
N ASN A 32 15.25 -0.75 4.96
CA ASN A 32 14.61 -0.33 6.20
C ASN A 32 15.15 -1.16 7.38
N ASN A 33 15.81 -0.52 8.32
CA ASN A 33 16.40 -1.18 9.50
C ASN A 33 15.43 -1.22 10.70
N PHE A 34 14.21 -0.68 10.56
CA PHE A 34 13.23 -0.58 11.64
C PHE A 34 12.21 -1.72 11.63
N ALA A 35 11.65 -2.02 10.44
CA ALA A 35 10.70 -3.11 10.22
C ALA A 35 10.89 -3.63 8.79
N ASP A 36 11.91 -4.48 8.59
CA ASP A 36 12.36 -4.95 7.27
C ASP A 36 11.63 -6.21 6.79
N LYS A 37 10.80 -6.81 7.64
CA LYS A 37 10.06 -8.02 7.27
C LYS A 37 8.95 -7.74 6.30
N ALA A 38 8.87 -8.59 5.28
CA ALA A 38 7.77 -8.62 4.34
C ALA A 38 6.43 -8.83 5.04
N SER A 39 5.39 -8.16 4.56
CA SER A 39 4.05 -8.20 5.16
C SER A 39 2.95 -8.32 4.12
N GLY A 40 1.95 -9.14 4.42
CA GLY A 40 0.69 -9.21 3.71
C GLY A 40 -0.45 -8.42 4.38
N TRP A 41 -0.15 -7.58 5.35
CA TRP A 41 -1.13 -6.72 6.00
C TRP A 41 -1.26 -5.39 5.25
N GLY A 42 -1.88 -5.45 4.08
CA GLY A 42 -2.12 -4.29 3.26
C GLY A 42 -3.28 -4.47 2.30
N MET A 43 -3.91 -3.36 1.94
CA MET A 43 -4.91 -3.29 0.88
C MET A 43 -4.71 -2.04 0.04
N ASN A 44 -5.17 -2.10 -1.20
CA ASN A 44 -5.20 -0.98 -2.12
C ASN A 44 -6.61 -0.87 -2.72
N PHE A 45 -7.12 0.33 -2.71
CA PHE A 45 -8.37 0.72 -3.34
C PHE A 45 -8.06 1.75 -4.41
N GLU A 46 -8.52 1.53 -5.61
CA GLU A 46 -8.32 2.45 -6.72
C GLU A 46 -9.61 2.57 -7.51
N GLY A 47 -9.95 3.78 -7.92
CA GLY A 47 -11.09 4.02 -8.78
C GLY A 47 -10.83 5.20 -9.68
N GLY A 48 -11.27 5.12 -10.93
CA GLY A 48 -11.00 6.14 -11.91
C GLY A 48 -11.86 6.04 -13.14
N TYR A 49 -11.51 6.87 -14.11
CA TYR A 49 -12.21 7.02 -15.36
C TYR A 49 -11.21 7.08 -16.53
N PHE A 50 -11.51 6.37 -17.61
CA PHE A 50 -10.72 6.43 -18.83
C PHE A 50 -11.18 7.63 -19.69
N ILE A 51 -10.29 8.61 -19.83
CA ILE A 51 -10.51 9.80 -20.66
C ILE A 51 -10.42 9.44 -22.15
N THR A 52 -9.57 8.49 -22.48
CA THR A 52 -9.47 7.88 -23.81
C THR A 52 -9.46 6.36 -23.63
N ASP A 53 -9.59 5.62 -24.73
CA ASP A 53 -9.56 4.15 -24.68
C ASP A 53 -8.33 3.59 -23.93
N ASN A 54 -7.23 4.31 -23.92
CA ASN A 54 -5.97 3.86 -23.34
C ASN A 54 -5.59 4.58 -22.04
N ILE A 55 -6.00 5.85 -21.84
CA ILE A 55 -5.53 6.71 -20.74
C ILE A 55 -6.63 6.90 -19.71
N GLY A 56 -6.37 6.48 -18.49
CA GLY A 56 -7.24 6.67 -17.33
C GLY A 56 -6.60 7.56 -16.28
N VAL A 57 -7.46 8.27 -15.56
CA VAL A 57 -7.12 9.03 -14.35
C VAL A 57 -8.04 8.60 -13.23
N GLY A 58 -7.52 8.59 -12.01
CA GLY A 58 -8.29 8.14 -10.86
C GLY A 58 -7.71 8.61 -9.55
N LEU A 59 -8.28 8.07 -8.50
CA LEU A 59 -7.82 8.23 -7.13
C LEU A 59 -7.47 6.86 -6.56
N PHE A 60 -6.53 6.85 -5.63
CA PHE A 60 -6.21 5.66 -4.88
C PHE A 60 -6.10 5.96 -3.39
N LEU A 61 -6.34 4.93 -2.60
CA LEU A 61 -6.07 4.86 -1.17
C LEU A 61 -5.48 3.48 -0.89
N ALA A 62 -4.30 3.43 -0.30
CA ALA A 62 -3.74 2.16 0.14
C ALA A 62 -3.30 2.23 1.59
N TYR A 63 -3.20 1.08 2.24
CA TYR A 63 -2.52 0.98 3.52
C TYR A 63 -1.68 -0.27 3.58
N SER A 64 -0.63 -0.23 4.37
CA SER A 64 0.18 -1.39 4.70
C SER A 64 0.79 -1.26 6.10
N THR A 65 1.04 -2.40 6.73
CA THR A 65 1.70 -2.45 8.03
C THR A 65 2.78 -3.51 7.99
N ASN A 66 4.00 -3.12 8.28
CA ASN A 66 5.13 -4.04 8.46
C ASN A 66 5.42 -4.16 9.96
N ASN A 67 5.57 -5.38 10.43
CA ASN A 67 5.85 -5.65 11.83
C ASN A 67 7.14 -6.48 11.94
N GLU A 68 7.99 -6.13 12.88
CA GLU A 68 9.20 -6.86 13.19
C GLU A 68 9.38 -7.02 14.69
N TYR A 69 9.70 -8.23 15.11
CA TYR A 69 10.00 -8.55 16.49
C TYR A 69 11.51 -8.73 16.67
N PHE A 70 12.07 -7.99 17.61
CA PHE A 70 13.44 -8.15 18.06
C PHE A 70 13.44 -8.77 19.45
N GLY A 71 14.11 -9.90 19.58
CA GLY A 71 14.36 -10.53 20.89
C GLY A 71 15.14 -9.60 21.82
N GLN A 72 15.31 -10.02 23.06
CA GLN A 72 15.93 -9.23 24.11
C GLN A 72 17.27 -8.62 23.67
N LYS A 73 17.31 -7.29 23.65
CA LYS A 73 18.51 -6.46 23.37
C LYS A 73 18.63 -5.38 24.45
N THR A 74 19.88 -4.98 24.72
CA THR A 74 20.13 -3.85 25.59
C THR A 74 19.96 -2.55 24.82
N LEU A 75 18.96 -1.76 25.20
CA LEU A 75 18.75 -0.40 24.72
C LEU A 75 19.47 0.59 25.63
N ASN A 76 20.34 1.39 25.08
CA ASN A 76 20.87 2.55 25.75
C ASN A 76 19.88 3.70 25.59
N ILE A 77 19.18 4.02 26.68
CA ILE A 77 18.18 5.10 26.70
C ILE A 77 18.84 6.47 26.91
N SER A 78 19.94 6.47 27.66
CA SER A 78 20.81 7.62 27.90
C SER A 78 22.24 7.16 28.22
N GLU A 79 23.16 8.10 28.37
CA GLU A 79 24.57 7.78 28.72
C GLU A 79 24.70 6.99 30.04
N THR A 80 23.71 7.05 30.91
CA THR A 80 23.71 6.44 32.24
C THR A 80 22.61 5.40 32.46
N ALA A 81 21.71 5.18 31.48
CA ALA A 81 20.59 4.27 31.60
C ALA A 81 20.49 3.32 30.43
N ALA A 82 20.54 2.02 30.71
CA ALA A 82 20.33 0.97 29.74
C ALA A 82 19.23 0.01 30.21
N MET A 83 18.39 -0.46 29.31
CA MET A 83 17.33 -1.41 29.59
C MET A 83 17.46 -2.62 28.65
N ALA A 84 17.46 -3.82 29.23
CA ALA A 84 17.40 -5.05 28.47
C ALA A 84 15.92 -5.46 28.30
N THR A 85 15.42 -5.40 27.08
CA THR A 85 14.01 -5.72 26.77
C THR A 85 13.90 -6.27 25.35
N ASP A 86 12.82 -6.97 25.09
CA ASP A 86 12.35 -7.27 23.74
C ASP A 86 11.64 -6.05 23.15
N GLN A 87 11.59 -5.99 21.82
CA GLN A 87 10.99 -4.89 21.10
C GLN A 87 10.12 -5.44 19.98
N GLN A 88 8.94 -4.86 19.80
CA GLN A 88 8.11 -5.06 18.63
C GLN A 88 8.01 -3.74 17.88
N HIS A 89 8.51 -3.73 16.66
CA HIS A 89 8.41 -2.60 15.77
C HIS A 89 7.21 -2.76 14.84
N SER A 90 6.54 -1.67 14.58
CA SER A 90 5.43 -1.58 13.63
C SER A 90 5.58 -0.32 12.80
N LEU A 91 5.56 -0.46 11.49
CA LEU A 91 5.58 0.63 10.52
C LEU A 91 4.26 0.60 9.74
N PHE A 92 3.40 1.57 10.04
CA PHE A 92 2.16 1.79 9.32
C PHE A 92 2.35 2.84 8.23
N GLN A 93 1.80 2.60 7.04
CA GLN A 93 1.88 3.47 5.87
C GLN A 93 0.48 3.63 5.28
N LEU A 94 0.08 4.86 4.95
CA LEU A 94 -1.22 5.22 4.39
C LEU A 94 -1.04 6.24 3.25
N PRO A 95 -0.62 5.80 2.05
CA PRO A 95 -0.58 6.65 0.88
C PRO A 95 -1.97 6.80 0.24
N PHE A 96 -2.25 8.00 -0.27
CA PHE A 96 -3.46 8.29 -1.05
C PHE A 96 -3.19 9.41 -2.06
N GLY A 97 -3.99 9.48 -3.11
CA GLY A 97 -3.79 10.53 -4.11
C GLY A 97 -4.32 10.19 -5.49
N ALA A 98 -3.64 10.71 -6.50
CA ALA A 98 -4.01 10.52 -7.89
C ALA A 98 -3.34 9.27 -8.48
N SER A 99 -4.05 8.58 -9.36
CA SER A 99 -3.53 7.49 -10.18
C SER A 99 -3.67 7.84 -11.66
N PHE A 100 -2.63 7.49 -12.42
CA PHE A 100 -2.60 7.60 -13.88
C PHE A 100 -2.36 6.21 -14.43
N ARG A 101 -3.24 5.76 -15.33
CA ARG A 101 -3.20 4.40 -15.88
C ARG A 101 -3.19 4.44 -17.41
N TYR A 102 -2.30 3.67 -18.01
CA TYR A 102 -2.25 3.42 -19.44
C TYR A 102 -2.49 1.94 -19.71
N ARG A 103 -3.58 1.58 -20.39
CA ARG A 103 -3.89 0.22 -20.82
C ARG A 103 -3.49 0.03 -22.29
N PHE A 104 -2.83 -1.10 -22.58
CA PHE A 104 -2.29 -1.36 -23.90
C PHE A 104 -3.32 -1.91 -24.88
N VAL A 105 -4.20 -2.80 -24.43
CA VAL A 105 -5.19 -3.50 -25.26
C VAL A 105 -6.57 -3.43 -24.61
N PRO A 106 -7.30 -2.31 -24.75
CA PRO A 106 -8.54 -2.06 -24.00
C PRO A 106 -9.69 -3.02 -24.36
N GLU A 107 -9.74 -3.55 -25.59
CA GLU A 107 -10.82 -4.43 -26.04
C GLU A 107 -10.63 -5.90 -25.64
N SER A 108 -9.42 -6.28 -25.20
CA SER A 108 -9.10 -7.65 -24.80
C SER A 108 -9.73 -8.03 -23.46
N GLN A 109 -9.89 -9.32 -23.23
CA GLN A 109 -10.18 -9.87 -21.89
C GLN A 109 -8.97 -9.80 -20.97
N PHE A 110 -7.76 -9.75 -21.51
CA PHE A 110 -6.50 -9.58 -20.81
C PHE A 110 -5.98 -8.18 -21.11
N ILE A 111 -6.06 -7.29 -20.16
CA ILE A 111 -5.72 -5.88 -20.31
C ILE A 111 -4.45 -5.58 -19.52
N PRO A 112 -3.26 -5.70 -20.13
CA PRO A 112 -2.04 -5.23 -19.49
C PRO A 112 -2.02 -3.70 -19.41
N TYR A 113 -1.45 -3.18 -18.31
CA TYR A 113 -1.39 -1.75 -18.09
C TYR A 113 -0.11 -1.33 -17.36
N LEU A 114 0.21 -0.05 -17.48
CA LEU A 114 1.13 0.67 -16.62
C LEU A 114 0.36 1.69 -15.81
N SER A 115 0.70 1.88 -14.55
CA SER A 115 0.11 2.90 -13.70
C SER A 115 1.19 3.64 -12.92
N LEU A 116 0.90 4.90 -12.64
CA LEU A 116 1.70 5.74 -11.76
C LEU A 116 0.78 6.36 -10.71
N LYS A 117 1.10 6.12 -9.44
CA LYS A 117 0.36 6.66 -8.29
C LYS A 117 1.21 7.73 -7.61
N LEU A 118 0.61 8.88 -7.33
CA LEU A 118 1.26 10.04 -6.73
C LEU A 118 0.36 10.65 -5.66
N GLY A 119 0.94 11.06 -4.55
CA GLY A 119 0.19 11.76 -3.52
C GLY A 119 0.91 11.88 -2.19
N PRO A 120 0.25 12.39 -1.16
CA PRO A 120 0.78 12.36 0.20
C PRO A 120 0.75 10.94 0.77
N GLU A 121 1.65 10.69 1.70
CA GLU A 121 1.69 9.49 2.54
C GLU A 121 1.81 9.89 4.00
N TYR A 122 0.91 9.35 4.82
CA TYR A 122 1.05 9.35 6.27
C TYR A 122 1.76 8.08 6.71
N SER A 123 2.77 8.20 7.56
CA SER A 123 3.44 7.05 8.17
C SER A 123 3.53 7.18 9.67
N GLU A 124 3.39 6.06 10.38
CA GLU A 124 3.59 5.95 11.81
C GLU A 124 4.60 4.85 12.11
N MET A 125 5.71 5.21 12.75
CA MET A 125 6.67 4.30 13.34
C MET A 125 6.33 4.07 14.80
N SER A 126 6.17 2.84 15.22
CA SER A 126 5.87 2.50 16.62
C SER A 126 6.81 1.41 17.11
N SER A 127 7.44 1.63 18.25
CA SER A 127 8.23 0.62 18.96
C SER A 127 7.60 0.35 20.31
N TYR A 128 7.25 -0.90 20.55
CA TYR A 128 6.71 -1.39 21.83
C TYR A 128 7.84 -2.11 22.56
N TYR A 129 8.09 -1.70 23.80
CA TYR A 129 9.11 -2.29 24.66
C TYR A 129 8.61 -2.35 26.09
N ASN A 130 8.55 -3.56 26.64
CA ASN A 130 7.92 -3.84 27.94
C ASN A 130 6.47 -3.28 27.98
N VAL A 131 6.21 -2.29 28.84
CA VAL A 131 4.90 -1.60 29.00
C VAL A 131 4.88 -0.23 28.31
N TYR A 132 5.94 0.15 27.63
CA TYR A 132 6.10 1.45 26.99
C TYR A 132 5.89 1.36 25.48
N LYS A 133 5.33 2.43 24.89
CA LYS A 133 5.27 2.66 23.44
C LYS A 133 6.01 3.96 23.13
N SER A 134 6.98 3.91 22.24
CA SER A 134 7.53 5.10 21.58
C SER A 134 7.03 5.12 20.14
N HIS A 135 6.58 6.27 19.67
CA HIS A 135 6.09 6.42 18.32
C HIS A 135 6.48 7.77 17.74
N ASP A 136 6.58 7.79 16.44
CA ASP A 136 6.78 9.00 15.64
C ASP A 136 5.92 8.90 14.38
N TYR A 137 5.44 10.02 13.89
CA TYR A 137 4.61 10.08 12.69
C TYR A 137 5.08 11.21 11.78
N ASP A 138 4.98 10.97 10.49
CA ASP A 138 5.42 11.94 9.49
C ASP A 138 4.54 11.90 8.25
N TRP A 139 4.57 13.02 7.53
CA TRP A 139 3.92 13.17 6.23
C TRP A 139 4.98 13.34 5.16
N GLY A 140 4.88 12.54 4.12
CA GLY A 140 5.79 12.60 2.99
C GLY A 140 5.05 12.62 1.65
N PHE A 141 5.84 12.63 0.59
CA PHE A 141 5.36 12.49 -0.77
C PHE A 141 5.59 11.07 -1.26
N TYR A 142 4.55 10.46 -1.79
CA TYR A 142 4.53 9.09 -2.29
C TYR A 142 4.53 9.07 -3.81
N ILE A 143 5.34 8.18 -4.39
CA ILE A 143 5.34 7.84 -5.81
C ILE A 143 5.41 6.32 -5.96
N SER A 144 4.56 5.76 -6.82
CA SER A 144 4.54 4.33 -7.04
C SER A 144 4.23 3.99 -8.50
N PRO A 145 5.25 3.63 -9.30
CA PRO A 145 5.05 2.95 -10.56
C PRO A 145 4.54 1.53 -10.34
N GLU A 146 3.62 1.10 -11.20
CA GLU A 146 2.97 -0.20 -11.15
C GLU A 146 2.81 -0.77 -12.56
N VAL A 147 3.07 -2.05 -12.72
CA VAL A 147 2.77 -2.82 -13.92
C VAL A 147 1.83 -3.95 -13.55
N GLY A 148 0.75 -4.10 -14.29
CA GLY A 148 -0.25 -5.11 -13.96
C GLY A 148 -1.04 -5.58 -15.15
N ILE A 149 -1.93 -6.51 -14.86
CA ILE A 149 -2.88 -7.06 -15.81
C ILE A 149 -4.25 -7.18 -15.13
N THR A 150 -5.28 -6.74 -15.82
CA THR A 150 -6.67 -7.00 -15.46
C THR A 150 -7.22 -8.07 -16.39
N MET A 151 -7.84 -9.10 -15.83
CA MET A 151 -8.37 -10.25 -16.55
C MET A 151 -9.87 -10.34 -16.32
N TYR A 152 -10.67 -10.21 -17.40
CA TYR A 152 -12.11 -10.35 -17.34
C TYR A 152 -12.54 -11.71 -17.88
N PRO A 153 -13.07 -12.63 -17.03
CA PRO A 153 -13.55 -13.94 -17.49
C PRO A 153 -14.74 -13.86 -18.44
N THR A 154 -15.55 -12.78 -18.30
CA THR A 154 -16.74 -12.57 -19.09
C THR A 154 -16.57 -11.41 -20.07
N GLN A 155 -17.28 -11.46 -21.21
CA GLN A 155 -17.24 -10.40 -22.23
C GLN A 155 -17.85 -9.08 -21.71
N ASP A 156 -18.76 -9.16 -20.75
CA ASP A 156 -19.44 -7.97 -20.15
C ASP A 156 -18.50 -7.14 -19.28
N LYS A 157 -17.27 -7.66 -18.98
CA LYS A 157 -16.25 -6.99 -18.15
C LYS A 157 -16.78 -6.44 -16.82
N SER A 158 -17.80 -7.10 -16.24
CA SER A 158 -18.43 -6.63 -15.01
C SER A 158 -17.56 -6.87 -13.78
N VAL A 159 -16.90 -8.03 -13.72
CA VAL A 159 -15.96 -8.40 -12.63
C VAL A 159 -14.78 -9.13 -13.23
N GLY A 160 -13.61 -8.71 -12.85
CA GLY A 160 -12.34 -9.31 -13.28
C GLY A 160 -11.39 -9.55 -12.11
N PHE A 161 -10.29 -10.23 -12.43
CA PHE A 161 -9.15 -10.40 -11.53
C PHE A 161 -8.09 -9.37 -11.85
N HIS A 162 -7.48 -8.83 -10.81
CA HIS A 162 -6.43 -7.85 -10.91
C HIS A 162 -5.14 -8.39 -10.29
N VAL A 163 -4.04 -8.29 -11.02
CA VAL A 163 -2.70 -8.69 -10.57
C VAL A 163 -1.72 -7.61 -10.99
N ALA A 164 -0.93 -7.11 -10.05
CA ALA A 164 0.06 -6.10 -10.32
C ALA A 164 1.34 -6.29 -9.50
N LEU A 165 2.46 -5.83 -10.05
CA LEU A 165 3.71 -5.60 -9.36
C LEU A 165 3.92 -4.10 -9.22
N TYR A 166 4.38 -3.65 -8.08
CA TYR A 166 4.63 -2.24 -7.82
C TYR A 166 5.96 -2.03 -7.09
N TYR A 167 6.54 -0.90 -7.34
CA TYR A 167 7.56 -0.31 -6.50
C TYR A 167 7.00 0.97 -5.90
N SER A 168 7.35 1.32 -4.68
CA SER A 168 6.97 2.59 -4.08
C SER A 168 8.15 3.25 -3.36
N TYR A 169 8.16 4.56 -3.45
CA TYR A 169 9.05 5.42 -2.71
C TYR A 169 8.24 6.52 -2.01
N ALA A 170 8.55 6.77 -0.75
CA ALA A 170 8.02 7.91 -0.02
C ALA A 170 9.13 8.67 0.71
N THR A 171 8.97 9.97 0.82
CA THR A 171 9.97 10.87 1.42
C THR A 171 9.85 10.98 2.94
N ASN A 172 8.97 10.20 3.55
CA ASN A 172 8.74 10.20 4.99
C ASN A 172 10.01 9.94 5.77
N LYS A 173 10.13 10.63 6.90
CA LYS A 173 11.23 10.48 7.85
C LYS A 173 10.67 10.10 9.21
N GLY A 174 11.46 9.45 10.03
CA GLY A 174 11.02 9.11 11.37
C GLY A 174 12.20 8.77 12.26
N ASN A 175 12.05 9.07 13.55
CA ASN A 175 13.04 8.79 14.57
C ASN A 175 12.36 8.17 15.78
N VAL A 176 12.62 6.90 16.03
CA VAL A 176 12.12 6.20 17.20
C VAL A 176 13.26 5.52 17.92
N LEU A 177 13.52 5.90 19.15
CA LEU A 177 14.65 5.44 19.97
C LEU A 177 16.00 5.69 19.26
N THR A 178 16.71 4.61 18.92
CA THR A 178 18.00 4.63 18.21
C THR A 178 17.85 4.42 16.70
N TYR A 179 16.61 4.29 16.20
CA TYR A 179 16.31 4.04 14.79
C TYR A 179 15.87 5.32 14.10
N SER A 180 16.49 5.62 12.96
CA SER A 180 16.09 6.71 12.08
C SER A 180 15.79 6.16 10.69
N LEU A 181 14.72 6.63 10.09
CA LEU A 181 14.36 6.39 8.70
C LEU A 181 14.46 7.68 7.91
N ASP A 182 15.03 7.59 6.72
CA ASP A 182 15.09 8.67 5.74
C ASP A 182 14.63 8.14 4.37
N GLY A 183 13.32 8.21 4.16
CA GLY A 183 12.66 7.63 3.01
C GLY A 183 12.20 6.19 3.22
N LEU A 184 11.07 5.86 2.61
CA LEU A 184 10.48 4.53 2.63
C LEU A 184 10.48 3.96 1.23
N ASN A 185 11.08 2.80 1.06
CA ASN A 185 11.13 2.07 -0.20
C ASN A 185 10.47 0.72 -0.03
N ASN A 186 9.52 0.40 -0.91
CA ASN A 186 8.88 -0.90 -0.88
C ASN A 186 8.78 -1.48 -2.30
N PHE A 187 8.89 -2.79 -2.39
CA PHE A 187 8.53 -3.56 -3.56
C PHE A 187 7.45 -4.56 -3.17
N GLY A 188 6.50 -4.82 -4.06
CA GLY A 188 5.45 -5.77 -3.73
C GLY A 188 4.55 -6.13 -4.89
N PHE A 189 3.50 -6.86 -4.56
CA PHE A 189 2.47 -7.22 -5.51
C PHE A 189 1.07 -6.98 -4.93
N ARG A 190 0.11 -6.84 -5.83
CA ARG A 190 -1.32 -6.67 -5.54
C ARG A 190 -2.10 -7.77 -6.24
N LEU A 191 -3.06 -8.34 -5.52
CA LEU A 191 -3.99 -9.34 -6.03
C LEU A 191 -5.39 -8.93 -5.62
N GLY A 192 -6.32 -8.85 -6.53
CA GLY A 192 -7.66 -8.42 -6.19
C GLY A 192 -8.69 -8.56 -7.29
N LEU A 193 -9.73 -7.79 -7.13
CA LEU A 193 -10.87 -7.73 -8.03
C LEU A 193 -10.90 -6.39 -8.75
N ALA A 194 -11.26 -6.45 -10.03
CA ALA A 194 -11.52 -5.30 -10.88
C ALA A 194 -12.98 -5.25 -11.29
N PHE A 195 -13.51 -4.02 -11.36
CA PHE A 195 -14.91 -3.73 -11.69
C PHE A 195 -14.99 -2.69 -12.78
#